data_9e38f1f982c2e2d02a7718b4912a8cae
#
_entry.id   9e38f1f982c2e2d02a7718b4912a8cae
#
_cell.length_a   1.000
_cell.length_b   1.000
_cell.length_c   1.000
_cell.angle_alpha   90.00
_cell.angle_beta   90.00
_cell.angle_gamma   90.00
#
_symmetry.space_group_name_H-M   'P 1'
#
loop_
_entity.id
_entity.type
_entity.pdbx_description
1 polymer ?
#
loop_
_entity_poly.entity_id
_entity_poly.type
_entity_poly.pdbx_seq_one_letter_code
_entity_poly.pdbx_strand_id
1 'polypeptide(L)'
;MKLISNRSLREFALRHADAAAPLQDFLRLIERGEYRNFAALRATFASVDKVGGRYVFNIGGNKYRLVAAIAYSVQVLWVEAVLTHAEYDKEDWK
;
A
#
# COMPACT_ATOMS: atom_id res chain seq x y z
N MET A 1 -10.48 3.98 6.86
CA MET A 1 -9.08 4.24 7.31
C MET A 1 -8.52 5.40 6.51
N LYS A 2 -7.82 6.31 7.16
CA LYS A 2 -7.24 7.48 6.48
C LYS A 2 -5.85 7.15 5.96
N LEU A 3 -5.57 7.51 4.70
CA LEU A 3 -4.25 7.34 4.10
C LEU A 3 -3.48 8.65 4.19
N ILE A 4 -2.26 8.58 4.72
CA ILE A 4 -1.33 9.71 4.79
C ILE A 4 -0.18 9.44 3.83
N SER A 5 0.40 10.51 3.26
CA SER A 5 1.46 10.48 2.24
C SER A 5 0.94 10.14 0.84
N ASN A 6 -0.27 10.64 0.53
CA ASN A 6 -0.85 10.51 -0.80
C ASN A 6 0.08 11.06 -1.90
N ARG A 7 0.95 12.00 -1.55
CA ARG A 7 1.94 12.56 -2.46
C ARG A 7 2.83 11.48 -3.08
N SER A 8 3.25 10.48 -2.29
CA SER A 8 4.07 9.38 -2.78
C SER A 8 3.38 8.60 -3.89
N LEU A 9 2.06 8.41 -3.77
CA LEU A 9 1.27 7.73 -4.79
C LEU A 9 1.25 8.52 -6.09
N ARG A 10 1.05 9.83 -6.01
CA ARG A 10 1.00 10.70 -7.20
C ARG A 10 2.36 10.77 -7.89
N GLU A 11 3.43 10.91 -7.12
CA GLU A 11 4.78 10.97 -7.68
C GLU A 11 5.16 9.67 -8.38
N PHE A 12 4.80 8.53 -7.80
CA PHE A 12 5.07 7.25 -8.42
C PHE A 12 4.28 7.09 -9.72
N ALA A 13 3.02 7.51 -9.74
CA ALA A 13 2.17 7.43 -10.93
C ALA A 13 2.70 8.30 -12.08
N LEU A 14 3.39 9.40 -11.77
CA LEU A 14 4.01 10.22 -12.81
C LEU A 14 5.15 9.49 -13.51
N ARG A 15 5.87 8.63 -12.79
CA ARG A 15 6.97 7.85 -13.36
C ARG A 15 6.51 6.54 -13.97
N HIS A 16 5.40 6.01 -13.49
CA HIS A 16 4.85 4.72 -13.90
C HIS A 16 3.36 4.88 -14.17
N ALA A 17 3.03 5.30 -15.37
CA ALA A 17 1.66 5.68 -15.74
C ALA A 17 0.66 4.53 -15.55
N ASP A 18 1.08 3.29 -15.74
CA ASP A 18 0.23 2.12 -15.55
C ASP A 18 -0.07 1.82 -14.08
N ALA A 19 0.61 2.49 -13.16
CA ALA A 19 0.32 2.38 -11.73
C ALA A 19 -0.81 3.32 -11.28
N ALA A 20 -1.16 4.33 -12.09
CA ALA A 20 -2.10 5.36 -11.67
C ALA A 20 -3.47 4.81 -11.27
N ALA A 21 -4.10 4.01 -12.14
CA ALA A 21 -5.41 3.44 -11.83
C ALA A 21 -5.38 2.46 -10.65
N PRO A 22 -4.42 1.51 -10.59
CA PRO A 22 -4.32 0.63 -9.41
C PRO A 22 -4.09 1.38 -8.10
N LEU A 23 -3.30 2.45 -8.10
CA LEU A 23 -3.07 3.25 -6.89
C LEU A 23 -4.31 4.01 -6.47
N GLN A 24 -5.08 4.52 -7.44
CA GLN A 24 -6.35 5.18 -7.15
C GLN A 24 -7.36 4.19 -6.55
N ASP A 25 -7.42 2.98 -7.06
CA ASP A 25 -8.27 1.92 -6.52
C ASP A 25 -7.87 1.57 -5.10
N PHE A 26 -6.58 1.45 -4.85
CA PHE A 26 -6.05 1.19 -3.51
C PHE A 26 -6.46 2.28 -2.53
N LEU A 27 -6.24 3.54 -2.90
CA LEU A 27 -6.60 4.69 -2.08
C LEU A 27 -8.09 4.67 -1.74
N ARG A 28 -8.93 4.43 -2.74
CA ARG A 28 -10.38 4.38 -2.57
C ARG A 28 -10.80 3.29 -1.59
N LEU A 29 -10.24 2.10 -1.73
CA LEU A 29 -10.57 0.97 -0.86
C LEU A 29 -10.12 1.23 0.58
N ILE A 30 -8.93 1.79 0.76
CA ILE A 30 -8.44 2.13 2.10
C ILE A 30 -9.35 3.17 2.75
N GLU A 31 -9.70 4.24 2.03
CA GLU A 31 -10.46 5.34 2.62
C GLU A 31 -11.93 5.02 2.86
N ARG A 32 -12.49 4.08 2.12
CA ARG A 32 -13.89 3.65 2.30
C ARG A 32 -14.07 2.65 3.43
N GLY A 33 -13.02 1.91 3.79
CA GLY A 33 -13.12 0.82 4.74
C GLY A 33 -12.68 1.18 6.14
N GLU A 34 -13.16 0.40 7.10
CA GLU A 34 -12.62 0.36 8.44
C GLU A 34 -12.01 -1.01 8.64
N TYR A 35 -10.75 -1.04 9.06
CA TYR A 35 -10.00 -2.29 9.21
C TYR A 35 -9.51 -2.37 10.65
N ARG A 36 -10.08 -3.30 11.43
CA ARG A 36 -9.78 -3.41 12.86
C ARG A 36 -8.47 -4.12 13.15
N ASN A 37 -8.06 -4.98 12.23
CA ASN A 37 -6.88 -5.82 12.42
C ASN A 37 -6.41 -6.35 11.06
N PHE A 38 -5.35 -7.13 11.07
CA PHE A 38 -4.78 -7.70 9.86
C PHE A 38 -5.75 -8.65 9.15
N ALA A 39 -6.50 -9.43 9.88
CA ALA A 39 -7.48 -10.35 9.28
C ALA A 39 -8.54 -9.59 8.50
N ALA A 40 -9.05 -8.48 9.06
CA ALA A 40 -10.00 -7.62 8.36
C ALA A 40 -9.40 -6.98 7.12
N LEU A 41 -8.14 -6.57 7.20
CA LEU A 41 -7.41 -6.00 6.06
C LEU A 41 -7.29 -7.02 4.94
N ARG A 42 -6.94 -8.26 5.26
CA ARG A 42 -6.80 -9.34 4.28
C ARG A 42 -8.10 -9.73 3.61
N ALA A 43 -9.23 -9.49 4.25
CA ALA A 43 -10.53 -9.75 3.63
C ALA A 43 -10.76 -8.89 2.39
N THR A 44 -10.20 -7.67 2.38
CA THR A 44 -10.28 -6.77 1.23
C THR A 44 -9.06 -6.89 0.33
N PHE A 45 -7.86 -7.00 0.93
CA PHE A 45 -6.58 -7.08 0.21
C PHE A 45 -6.00 -8.47 0.41
N ALA A 46 -6.47 -9.44 -0.39
CA ALA A 46 -6.16 -10.86 -0.17
C ALA A 46 -4.67 -11.18 -0.21
N SER A 47 -3.88 -10.40 -0.97
CA SER A 47 -2.44 -10.64 -1.12
C SER A 47 -1.57 -9.77 -0.20
N VAL A 48 -2.17 -9.00 0.70
CA VAL A 48 -1.38 -8.18 1.62
C VAL A 48 -0.52 -9.07 2.52
N ASP A 49 0.72 -8.65 2.73
CA ASP A 49 1.66 -9.39 3.55
C ASP A 49 2.17 -8.50 4.67
N LYS A 50 2.59 -9.10 5.77
CA LYS A 50 3.17 -8.39 6.89
C LYS A 50 4.64 -8.80 7.01
N VAL A 51 5.54 -7.85 6.78
CA VAL A 51 6.98 -8.08 6.80
C VAL A 51 7.61 -7.19 7.85
N GLY A 52 8.06 -7.79 8.94
CA GLY A 52 8.50 -7.04 10.11
C GLY A 52 7.30 -6.28 10.68
N GLY A 53 7.45 -5.00 10.93
CA GLY A 53 6.35 -4.15 11.37
C GLY A 53 5.61 -3.45 10.23
N ARG A 54 5.88 -3.82 8.99
CA ARG A 54 5.32 -3.16 7.81
C ARG A 54 4.35 -4.04 7.06
N TYR A 55 3.49 -3.39 6.27
CA TYR A 55 2.49 -4.05 5.44
C TYR A 55 2.87 -3.82 3.98
N VAL A 56 2.81 -4.88 3.17
CA VAL A 56 3.18 -4.82 1.77
C VAL A 56 1.98 -5.21 0.92
N PHE A 57 1.55 -4.29 0.06
CA PHE A 57 0.40 -4.49 -0.82
C PHE A 57 0.87 -4.64 -2.25
N ASN A 58 0.29 -5.59 -2.97
CA ASN A 58 0.51 -5.71 -4.41
C ASN A 58 -0.33 -4.66 -5.13
N ILE A 59 0.28 -3.95 -6.06
CA ILE A 59 -0.38 -2.92 -6.85
C ILE A 59 -0.22 -3.28 -8.32
N GLY A 60 -1.31 -3.17 -9.09
CA GLY A 60 -1.29 -3.52 -10.51
C GLY A 60 -1.00 -5.00 -10.72
N GLY A 61 -1.70 -5.85 -10.00
CA GLY A 61 -1.42 -7.27 -9.98
C GLY A 61 -0.10 -7.53 -9.25
N ASN A 62 0.94 -7.90 -9.98
CA ASN A 62 2.23 -8.25 -9.39
C ASN A 62 3.35 -7.27 -9.79
N LYS A 63 2.99 -6.14 -10.41
CA LYS A 63 4.00 -5.21 -10.95
C LYS A 63 4.68 -4.36 -9.89
N TYR A 64 3.90 -3.87 -8.93
CA TYR A 64 4.38 -2.88 -7.95
C TYR A 64 4.06 -3.31 -6.54
N ARG A 65 4.80 -2.73 -5.58
CA ARG A 65 4.59 -2.97 -4.15
C ARG A 65 4.44 -1.64 -3.44
N LEU A 66 3.45 -1.57 -2.56
CA LEU A 66 3.28 -0.41 -1.68
C LEU A 66 3.59 -0.87 -0.26
N VAL A 67 4.53 -0.19 0.38
CA VAL A 67 4.95 -0.49 1.75
C VAL A 67 4.36 0.57 2.67
N ALA A 68 3.72 0.14 3.73
CA ALA A 68 3.00 1.05 4.62
C ALA A 68 3.12 0.62 6.08
N ALA A 69 2.94 1.60 6.96
CA ALA A 69 2.73 1.37 8.38
C ALA A 69 1.25 1.62 8.69
N ILE A 70 0.68 0.87 9.61
CA ILE A 70 -0.73 0.99 9.97
C ILE A 70 -0.89 1.09 11.47
N ALA A 71 -1.70 2.06 11.91
CA ALA A 71 -2.16 2.16 13.28
C ALA A 71 -3.67 1.93 13.30
N TYR A 72 -4.05 0.71 13.67
CA TYR A 72 -5.47 0.31 13.64
C TYR A 72 -6.32 1.11 14.63
N SER A 73 -5.76 1.42 15.80
CA SER A 73 -6.51 2.12 16.84
C SER A 73 -7.01 3.49 16.42
N VAL A 74 -6.28 4.17 15.56
CA VAL A 74 -6.64 5.50 15.04
C VAL A 74 -7.03 5.47 13.57
N GLN A 75 -7.06 4.31 12.98
CA GLN A 75 -7.45 4.10 11.59
C GLN A 75 -6.63 4.96 10.61
N VAL A 76 -5.31 4.85 10.70
CA VAL A 76 -4.37 5.58 9.85
C VAL A 76 -3.40 4.62 9.18
N LEU A 77 -3.19 4.82 7.88
CA LEU A 77 -2.17 4.14 7.09
C LEU A 77 -1.20 5.19 6.56
N TRP A 78 0.09 5.00 6.82
CA TRP A 78 1.16 5.84 6.29
C TRP A 78 1.85 5.10 5.16
N VAL A 79 1.91 5.71 3.97
CA VAL A 79 2.68 5.16 2.86
C VAL A 79 4.15 5.46 3.10
N GLU A 80 4.97 4.43 3.19
CA GLU A 80 6.41 4.58 3.38
C GLU A 80 7.17 4.53 2.06
N ALA A 81 6.71 3.67 1.14
CA ALA A 81 7.35 3.57 -0.17
C ALA A 81 6.40 2.95 -1.18
N VAL A 82 6.56 3.33 -2.45
CA VAL A 82 5.95 2.63 -3.58
C VAL A 82 7.10 2.20 -4.47
N LEU A 83 7.19 0.92 -4.78
CA LEU A 83 8.36 0.31 -5.38
C LEU A 83 7.97 -0.53 -6.60
N THR A 84 8.89 -0.60 -7.57
CA THR A 84 8.79 -1.63 -8.61
C THR A 84 9.12 -2.99 -7.96
N HIS A 85 8.79 -4.07 -8.65
CA HIS A 85 9.11 -5.41 -8.17
C HIS A 85 10.62 -5.57 -7.94
N ALA A 86 11.43 -5.04 -8.86
CA ALA A 86 12.88 -5.13 -8.76
C ALA A 86 13.42 -4.37 -7.55
N GLU A 87 12.89 -3.18 -7.28
CA GLU A 87 13.28 -2.39 -6.11
C GLU A 87 12.88 -3.09 -4.82
N TYR A 88 11.71 -3.70 -4.80
CA TYR A 88 11.24 -4.46 -3.65
C TYR A 88 12.17 -5.64 -3.35
N ASP A 89 12.59 -6.35 -4.40
CA ASP A 89 13.45 -7.54 -4.25
C ASP A 89 14.84 -7.21 -3.72
N LYS A 90 15.31 -5.97 -3.89
CA LYS A 90 16.60 -5.53 -3.34
C LYS A 90 16.58 -5.40 -1.81
N GLU A 91 15.41 -5.33 -1.21
CA GLU A 91 15.19 -5.25 0.24
C GLU A 91 15.81 -4.01 0.93
N ASP A 92 16.16 -2.98 0.16
CA ASP A 92 16.70 -1.73 0.72
C ASP A 92 15.67 -0.95 1.53
N TRP A 93 14.40 -1.28 1.36
CA TRP A 93 13.29 -0.61 2.04
C TRP A 93 13.05 -1.10 3.48
N LYS A 94 13.69 -2.19 3.87
CA LYS A 94 13.52 -2.79 5.20
C LYS A 94 14.15 -1.98 6.32
#